data_1d0339cdf22bd741154a962670d9aef2
#
_entry.id   1d0339cdf22bd741154a962670d9aef2
#
_cell.length_a   1.000
_cell.length_b   1.000
_cell.length_c   1.000
_cell.angle_alpha   90.00
_cell.angle_beta   90.00
_cell.angle_gamma   90.00
#
_symmetry.space_group_name_H-M   'P 1'
#
loop_
_entity.id
_entity.type
_entity.pdbx_description
1 polymer ?
#
loop_
_entity_poly.entity_id
_entity_poly.type
_entity_poly.pdbx_seq_one_letter_code
_entity_poly.pdbx_strand_id
1 'polypeptide(L)'
;MIRTLYSLGSPADRRRLVLVLTLIGISAVALAIGLILIALFLDTLFSEDPAQAAAWLPWIIISVLVYAAADWPTEVIAQDLGHDYVLRIHRLIADRTAQLPLGYFEEDRAGQIGVVATSGALFAANAPAMMLRPMLHGAASAGLACVFLIAVDWRLGLVTVAVAAVVWFAYNRLMRQYRVAERQKGERNEHGAAEVLEFAQVQPVLRMAGPDSLGERAVRASIREQLSAQQHTQKTGEMIMGRLALIIMVGTVVIDALATVLLLNHWLEAGTYIGVIVLVFILARVAMSGIPYGEGLESARNTLDEIQKILDARVLPEPAVPAAPRDYGIEFDGVG
;
A
#
# COMPACT_ATOMS: atom_id res chain seq x y z
N MET A 1 6.80 1.10 8.29
CA MET A 1 5.93 -0.07 8.13
C MET A 1 6.66 -1.40 8.37
N ILE A 2 7.60 -1.85 7.50
CA ILE A 2 8.29 -3.16 7.66
C ILE A 2 9.00 -3.25 9.03
N ARG A 3 9.69 -2.19 9.46
CA ARG A 3 10.35 -2.14 10.77
C ARG A 3 9.36 -2.28 11.93
N THR A 4 8.20 -1.65 11.83
CA THR A 4 7.14 -1.71 12.84
C THR A 4 6.52 -3.11 12.90
N LEU A 5 6.19 -3.71 11.75
CA LEU A 5 5.72 -5.10 11.69
C LEU A 5 6.78 -6.07 12.24
N TYR A 6 8.04 -5.87 11.89
CA TYR A 6 9.14 -6.68 12.44
C TYR A 6 9.24 -6.57 13.95
N SER A 7 9.04 -5.38 14.55
CA SER A 7 9.05 -5.19 16.01
C SER A 7 7.84 -5.83 16.68
N LEU A 8 6.67 -5.79 16.08
CA LEU A 8 5.44 -6.38 16.59
C LEU A 8 5.40 -7.91 16.47
N GLY A 9 6.13 -8.47 15.50
CA GLY A 9 6.13 -9.92 15.21
C GLY A 9 6.85 -10.77 16.22
N SER A 10 6.39 -12.02 16.41
CA SER A 10 7.13 -13.07 17.11
C SER A 10 8.41 -13.45 16.35
N PRO A 11 9.36 -14.19 16.96
CA PRO A 11 10.53 -14.69 16.23
C PRO A 11 10.19 -15.54 15.01
N ALA A 12 9.06 -16.28 15.05
CA ALA A 12 8.57 -17.05 13.89
C ALA A 12 8.02 -16.12 12.80
N ASP A 13 7.22 -15.11 13.17
CA ASP A 13 6.62 -14.15 12.23
C ASP A 13 7.72 -13.33 11.52
N ARG A 14 8.77 -12.95 12.25
CA ARG A 14 9.93 -12.25 11.69
C ARG A 14 10.64 -13.05 10.61
N ARG A 15 10.83 -14.36 10.84
CA ARG A 15 11.43 -15.26 9.82
C ARG A 15 10.55 -15.40 8.59
N ARG A 16 9.22 -15.58 8.79
CA ARG A 16 8.25 -15.64 7.68
C ARG A 16 8.19 -14.32 6.91
N LEU A 17 8.23 -13.17 7.60
CA LEU A 17 8.25 -11.84 6.95
C LEU A 17 9.49 -11.68 6.06
N VAL A 18 10.68 -12.05 6.57
CA VAL A 18 11.91 -12.00 5.77
C VAL A 18 11.83 -12.97 4.58
N LEU A 19 11.28 -14.18 4.78
CA LEU A 19 11.07 -15.15 3.70
C LEU A 19 10.13 -14.58 2.61
N VAL A 20 9.00 -14.01 2.99
CA VAL A 20 8.05 -13.36 2.07
C VAL A 20 8.75 -12.26 1.28
N LEU A 21 9.50 -11.37 1.95
CA LEU A 21 10.22 -10.29 1.28
C LEU A 21 11.28 -10.79 0.29
N THR A 22 12.00 -11.85 0.65
CA THR A 22 13.01 -12.46 -0.26
C THR A 22 12.36 -13.14 -1.45
N LEU A 23 11.26 -13.86 -1.25
CA LEU A 23 10.51 -14.49 -2.33
C LEU A 23 9.88 -13.46 -3.28
N ILE A 24 9.34 -12.35 -2.76
CA ILE A 24 8.87 -11.22 -3.58
C ILE A 24 10.04 -10.65 -4.41
N GLY A 25 11.22 -10.50 -3.82
CA GLY A 25 12.41 -10.03 -4.53
C GLY A 25 12.81 -10.98 -5.68
N ILE A 26 12.83 -12.28 -5.41
CA ILE A 26 13.15 -13.30 -6.41
C ILE A 26 12.11 -13.30 -7.54
N SER A 27 10.81 -13.30 -7.22
CA SER A 27 9.74 -13.27 -8.21
C SER A 27 9.77 -11.98 -9.04
N ALA A 28 10.06 -10.83 -8.42
CA ALA A 28 10.17 -9.55 -9.11
C ALA A 28 11.32 -9.54 -10.14
N VAL A 29 12.49 -10.06 -9.75
CA VAL A 29 13.64 -10.17 -10.66
C VAL A 29 13.38 -11.19 -11.76
N ALA A 30 12.80 -12.34 -11.42
CA ALA A 30 12.46 -13.36 -12.42
C ALA A 30 11.46 -12.81 -13.47
N LEU A 31 10.41 -12.10 -13.02
CA LEU A 31 9.48 -11.44 -13.93
C LEU A 31 10.18 -10.45 -14.86
N ALA A 32 11.03 -9.59 -14.32
CA ALA A 32 11.76 -8.60 -15.10
C ALA A 32 12.73 -9.24 -16.13
N ILE A 33 13.44 -10.30 -15.74
CA ILE A 33 14.28 -11.09 -16.65
C ILE A 33 13.44 -11.72 -17.74
N GLY A 34 12.28 -12.31 -17.39
CA GLY A 34 11.36 -12.89 -18.36
C GLY A 34 10.91 -11.91 -19.44
N LEU A 35 10.61 -10.66 -19.05
CA LEU A 35 10.25 -9.60 -19.99
C LEU A 35 11.41 -9.23 -20.94
N ILE A 36 12.64 -9.18 -20.43
CA ILE A 36 13.83 -8.93 -21.24
C ILE A 36 14.08 -10.10 -22.20
N LEU A 37 13.94 -11.34 -21.73
CA LEU A 37 14.09 -12.53 -22.57
C LEU A 37 13.06 -12.59 -23.71
N ILE A 38 11.83 -12.12 -23.47
CA ILE A 38 10.82 -11.96 -24.52
C ILE A 38 11.28 -10.93 -25.56
N ALA A 39 11.85 -9.80 -25.14
CA ALA A 39 12.39 -8.81 -26.08
C ALA A 39 13.53 -9.38 -26.93
N LEU A 40 14.47 -10.15 -26.31
CA LEU A 40 15.55 -10.82 -27.03
C LEU A 40 15.05 -11.94 -27.95
N PHE A 41 14.03 -12.68 -27.54
CA PHE A 41 13.36 -13.65 -28.38
C PHE A 41 12.75 -13.00 -29.62
N LEU A 42 12.05 -11.88 -29.47
CA LEU A 42 11.48 -11.14 -30.59
C LEU A 42 12.58 -10.55 -31.51
N ASP A 43 13.64 -10.06 -30.94
CA ASP A 43 14.81 -9.58 -31.69
C ASP A 43 15.36 -10.67 -32.62
N THR A 44 15.64 -11.85 -32.08
CA THR A 44 16.18 -12.99 -32.86
C THR A 44 15.13 -13.58 -33.83
N LEU A 45 13.84 -13.57 -33.48
CA LEU A 45 12.77 -14.08 -34.32
C LEU A 45 12.60 -13.27 -35.61
N PHE A 46 12.81 -11.96 -35.53
CA PHE A 46 12.72 -11.05 -36.69
C PHE A 46 14.09 -10.70 -37.29
N SER A 47 15.15 -11.41 -36.92
CA SER A 47 16.48 -11.33 -37.53
C SER A 47 16.59 -12.20 -38.79
N GLU A 48 17.74 -12.21 -39.42
CA GLU A 48 18.00 -13.02 -40.63
C GLU A 48 17.97 -14.55 -40.39
N ASP A 49 18.13 -15.00 -39.13
CA ASP A 49 18.09 -16.42 -38.76
C ASP A 49 17.05 -16.68 -37.63
N PRO A 50 15.76 -16.77 -37.96
CA PRO A 50 14.69 -17.00 -36.98
C PRO A 50 14.81 -18.33 -36.20
N ALA A 51 15.57 -19.30 -36.73
CA ALA A 51 15.72 -20.60 -36.06
C ALA A 51 16.47 -20.46 -34.71
N GLN A 52 17.33 -19.47 -34.57
CA GLN A 52 18.05 -19.17 -33.33
C GLN A 52 17.11 -18.67 -32.21
N ALA A 53 15.94 -18.12 -32.55
CA ALA A 53 14.97 -17.67 -31.57
C ALA A 53 14.53 -18.82 -30.64
N ALA A 54 14.46 -20.05 -31.13
CA ALA A 54 14.11 -21.21 -30.31
C ALA A 54 15.06 -21.44 -29.11
N ALA A 55 16.30 -20.96 -29.17
CA ALA A 55 17.26 -21.05 -28.08
C ALA A 55 16.86 -20.21 -26.84
N TRP A 56 16.01 -19.20 -27.01
CA TRP A 56 15.53 -18.36 -25.91
C TRP A 56 14.34 -18.99 -25.16
N LEU A 57 13.57 -19.89 -25.80
CA LEU A 57 12.40 -20.52 -25.21
C LEU A 57 12.67 -21.23 -23.88
N PRO A 58 13.73 -22.06 -23.73
CA PRO A 58 14.05 -22.68 -22.44
C PRO A 58 14.27 -21.66 -21.32
N TRP A 59 14.96 -20.55 -21.62
CA TRP A 59 15.25 -19.52 -20.64
C TRP A 59 14.00 -18.74 -20.22
N ILE A 60 13.08 -18.48 -21.15
CA ILE A 60 11.77 -17.88 -20.86
C ILE A 60 10.97 -18.82 -19.97
N ILE A 61 10.92 -20.14 -20.29
CA ILE A 61 10.24 -21.15 -19.49
C ILE A 61 10.85 -21.22 -18.07
N ILE A 62 12.17 -21.23 -17.95
CA ILE A 62 12.87 -21.23 -16.66
C ILE A 62 12.49 -19.98 -15.86
N SER A 63 12.50 -18.81 -16.49
CA SER A 63 12.13 -17.56 -15.83
C SER A 63 10.69 -17.60 -15.30
N VAL A 64 9.73 -18.09 -16.08
CA VAL A 64 8.34 -18.27 -15.69
C VAL A 64 8.20 -19.28 -14.56
N LEU A 65 8.94 -20.41 -14.60
CA LEU A 65 8.93 -21.41 -13.55
C LEU A 65 9.50 -20.85 -12.24
N VAL A 66 10.61 -20.11 -12.29
CA VAL A 66 11.21 -19.45 -11.12
C VAL A 66 10.24 -18.42 -10.56
N TYR A 67 9.62 -17.61 -11.43
CA TYR A 67 8.58 -16.67 -11.02
C TYR A 67 7.44 -17.38 -10.30
N ALA A 68 6.84 -18.41 -10.88
CA ALA A 68 5.72 -19.13 -10.30
C ALA A 68 6.10 -19.86 -9.00
N ALA A 69 7.29 -20.47 -8.95
CA ALA A 69 7.79 -21.15 -7.76
C ALA A 69 8.07 -20.22 -6.58
N ALA A 70 8.42 -18.97 -6.86
CA ALA A 70 8.60 -17.95 -5.82
C ALA A 70 7.29 -17.22 -5.47
N ASP A 71 6.45 -16.94 -6.44
CA ASP A 71 5.27 -16.10 -6.30
C ASP A 71 4.12 -16.82 -5.61
N TRP A 72 3.85 -18.08 -5.95
CA TRP A 72 2.77 -18.85 -5.32
C TRP A 72 2.98 -19.09 -3.81
N PRO A 73 4.13 -19.57 -3.32
CA PRO A 73 4.36 -19.68 -1.88
C PRO A 73 4.29 -18.33 -1.18
N THR A 74 4.72 -17.23 -1.85
CA THR A 74 4.63 -15.89 -1.32
C THR A 74 3.20 -15.52 -0.96
N GLU A 75 2.24 -15.78 -1.85
CA GLU A 75 0.82 -15.45 -1.64
C GLU A 75 0.28 -16.19 -0.41
N VAL A 76 0.51 -17.50 -0.33
CA VAL A 76 0.01 -18.33 0.79
C VAL A 76 0.63 -17.91 2.12
N ILE A 77 1.97 -17.80 2.17
CA ILE A 77 2.69 -17.46 3.40
C ILE A 77 2.36 -16.02 3.85
N ALA A 78 2.18 -15.10 2.90
CA ALA A 78 1.88 -13.72 3.23
C ALA A 78 0.46 -13.53 3.78
N GLN A 79 -0.52 -14.29 3.28
CA GLN A 79 -1.89 -14.28 3.81
C GLN A 79 -1.93 -14.89 5.22
N ASP A 80 -1.31 -16.04 5.44
CA ASP A 80 -1.23 -16.65 6.77
C ASP A 80 -0.53 -15.72 7.76
N LEU A 81 0.57 -15.11 7.34
CA LEU A 81 1.30 -14.14 8.15
C LEU A 81 0.44 -12.91 8.48
N GLY A 82 -0.35 -12.42 7.53
CA GLY A 82 -1.30 -11.35 7.75
C GLY A 82 -2.31 -11.67 8.84
N HIS A 83 -2.90 -12.85 8.82
CA HIS A 83 -3.82 -13.33 9.86
C HIS A 83 -3.16 -13.43 11.24
N ASP A 84 -1.94 -14.00 11.31
CA ASP A 84 -1.18 -14.09 12.56
C ASP A 84 -0.89 -12.71 13.14
N TYR A 85 -0.52 -11.72 12.30
CA TYR A 85 -0.32 -10.33 12.72
C TYR A 85 -1.61 -9.68 13.21
N VAL A 86 -2.75 -9.87 12.56
CA VAL A 86 -4.04 -9.34 13.02
C VAL A 86 -4.36 -9.85 14.42
N LEU A 87 -4.31 -11.16 14.64
CA LEU A 87 -4.59 -11.75 15.95
C LEU A 87 -3.62 -11.24 17.02
N ARG A 88 -2.37 -11.07 16.67
CA ARG A 88 -1.36 -10.56 17.59
C ARG A 88 -1.58 -9.09 17.94
N ILE A 89 -1.85 -8.25 16.94
CA ILE A 89 -2.15 -6.83 17.15
C ILE A 89 -3.39 -6.68 18.04
N HIS A 90 -4.45 -7.46 17.79
CA HIS A 90 -5.64 -7.45 18.62
C HIS A 90 -5.32 -7.79 20.09
N ARG A 91 -4.53 -8.83 20.33
CA ARG A 91 -4.12 -9.20 21.70
C ARG A 91 -3.30 -8.09 22.36
N LEU A 92 -2.30 -7.55 21.65
CA LEU A 92 -1.47 -6.47 22.16
C LEU A 92 -2.28 -5.22 22.52
N ILE A 93 -3.23 -4.84 21.65
CA ILE A 93 -4.12 -3.70 21.93
C ILE A 93 -5.03 -4.01 23.12
N ALA A 94 -5.64 -5.20 23.18
CA ALA A 94 -6.53 -5.58 24.29
C ALA A 94 -5.79 -5.60 25.62
N ASP A 95 -4.61 -6.23 25.68
CA ASP A 95 -3.79 -6.30 26.88
C ASP A 95 -3.35 -4.90 27.33
N ARG A 96 -2.99 -4.03 26.38
CA ARG A 96 -2.57 -2.65 26.70
C ARG A 96 -3.75 -1.81 27.15
N THR A 97 -4.88 -1.90 26.47
CA THR A 97 -6.12 -1.15 26.80
C THR A 97 -6.59 -1.47 28.21
N ALA A 98 -6.50 -2.72 28.66
CA ALA A 98 -6.85 -3.13 30.02
C ALA A 98 -5.96 -2.50 31.11
N GLN A 99 -4.75 -2.03 30.76
CA GLN A 99 -3.79 -1.42 31.68
C GLN A 99 -3.80 0.11 31.67
N LEU A 100 -4.52 0.73 30.71
CA LEU A 100 -4.57 2.18 30.57
C LEU A 100 -5.47 2.82 31.64
N PRO A 101 -5.13 4.04 32.11
CA PRO A 101 -5.99 4.78 33.04
C PRO A 101 -7.28 5.20 32.36
N LEU A 102 -8.38 5.34 33.15
CA LEU A 102 -9.69 5.76 32.64
C LEU A 102 -9.64 7.10 31.90
N GLY A 103 -8.84 8.06 32.36
CA GLY A 103 -8.66 9.34 31.68
C GLY A 103 -8.02 9.26 30.28
N TYR A 104 -7.45 8.12 29.91
CA TYR A 104 -6.96 7.89 28.53
C TYR A 104 -8.11 7.75 27.53
N PHE A 105 -9.30 7.35 27.98
CA PHE A 105 -10.49 7.11 27.16
C PHE A 105 -11.41 8.33 27.07
N GLU A 106 -10.99 9.48 27.62
CA GLU A 106 -11.70 10.74 27.46
C GLU A 106 -11.61 11.20 26.01
N GLU A 107 -12.64 11.93 25.53
CA GLU A 107 -12.75 12.51 24.17
C GLU A 107 -12.51 11.49 23.05
N ASP A 108 -13.53 10.90 22.46
CA ASP A 108 -13.54 10.11 21.21
C ASP A 108 -12.45 9.01 21.04
N ARG A 109 -11.49 8.89 21.97
CA ARG A 109 -10.39 7.92 21.87
C ARG A 109 -10.86 6.47 21.91
N ALA A 110 -11.93 6.18 22.62
CA ALA A 110 -12.51 4.83 22.63
C ALA A 110 -12.98 4.39 21.23
N GLY A 111 -13.63 5.29 20.50
CA GLY A 111 -14.03 5.07 19.11
C GLY A 111 -12.83 4.88 18.17
N GLN A 112 -11.79 5.71 18.31
CA GLN A 112 -10.56 5.60 17.52
C GLN A 112 -9.84 4.27 17.75
N ILE A 113 -9.71 3.84 19.02
CA ILE A 113 -9.11 2.53 19.37
C ILE A 113 -9.92 1.41 18.72
N GLY A 114 -11.27 1.48 18.74
CA GLY A 114 -12.14 0.51 18.11
C GLY A 114 -11.89 0.39 16.59
N VAL A 115 -11.80 1.51 15.88
CA VAL A 115 -11.51 1.54 14.43
C VAL A 115 -10.11 1.00 14.13
N VAL A 116 -9.10 1.44 14.89
CA VAL A 116 -7.72 1.00 14.72
C VAL A 116 -7.58 -0.49 15.03
N ALA A 117 -8.22 -0.98 16.10
CA ALA A 117 -8.19 -2.38 16.48
C ALA A 117 -8.91 -3.30 15.49
N THR A 118 -9.96 -2.84 14.82
CA THR A 118 -10.75 -3.67 13.89
C THR A 118 -10.23 -3.57 12.45
N SER A 119 -10.78 -2.64 11.68
CA SER A 119 -10.46 -2.47 10.26
C SER A 119 -9.02 -2.02 10.00
N GLY A 120 -8.47 -1.19 10.89
CA GLY A 120 -7.10 -0.68 10.79
C GLY A 120 -6.07 -1.81 10.92
N ALA A 121 -6.17 -2.64 11.95
CA ALA A 121 -5.27 -3.76 12.18
C ALA A 121 -5.28 -4.76 11.02
N LEU A 122 -6.47 -5.10 10.51
CA LEU A 122 -6.65 -5.99 9.36
C LEU A 122 -5.97 -5.42 8.11
N PHE A 123 -6.19 -4.14 7.81
CA PHE A 123 -5.61 -3.48 6.65
C PHE A 123 -4.07 -3.39 6.75
N ALA A 124 -3.55 -2.95 7.89
CA ALA A 124 -2.12 -2.79 8.10
C ALA A 124 -1.35 -4.11 8.10
N ALA A 125 -1.93 -5.18 8.65
CA ALA A 125 -1.33 -6.51 8.67
C ALA A 125 -1.24 -7.15 7.28
N ASN A 126 -2.23 -6.91 6.41
CA ASN A 126 -2.25 -7.45 5.05
C ASN A 126 -1.51 -6.57 4.01
N ALA A 127 -1.12 -5.36 4.38
CA ALA A 127 -0.43 -4.43 3.47
C ALA A 127 0.85 -5.00 2.81
N PRO A 128 1.72 -5.80 3.49
CA PRO A 128 2.89 -6.41 2.85
C PRO A 128 2.51 -7.34 1.69
N ALA A 129 1.49 -8.18 1.87
CA ALA A 129 1.04 -9.11 0.84
C ALA A 129 0.39 -8.40 -0.35
N MET A 130 -0.55 -7.50 -0.07
CA MET A 130 -1.40 -6.88 -1.09
C MET A 130 -0.72 -5.74 -1.85
N MET A 131 0.19 -4.99 -1.19
CA MET A 131 0.69 -3.72 -1.72
C MET A 131 2.18 -3.75 -2.06
N LEU A 132 2.99 -4.37 -1.23
CA LEU A 132 4.45 -4.36 -1.43
C LEU A 132 4.87 -5.19 -2.64
N ARG A 133 4.18 -6.31 -2.90
CA ARG A 133 4.46 -7.20 -4.03
C ARG A 133 4.32 -6.48 -5.39
N PRO A 134 3.16 -5.88 -5.76
CA PRO A 134 3.05 -5.19 -7.06
C PRO A 134 4.02 -4.00 -7.18
N MET A 135 4.31 -3.31 -6.08
CA MET A 135 5.29 -2.22 -6.09
C MET A 135 6.70 -2.69 -6.37
N LEU A 136 7.13 -3.80 -5.74
CA LEU A 136 8.46 -4.37 -5.97
C LEU A 136 8.59 -4.95 -7.38
N HIS A 137 7.54 -5.63 -7.89
CA HIS A 137 7.51 -6.11 -9.27
C HIS A 137 7.63 -4.94 -10.26
N GLY A 138 6.89 -3.85 -10.04
CA GLY A 138 6.98 -2.65 -10.86
C GLY A 138 8.36 -2.01 -10.83
N ALA A 139 8.93 -1.85 -9.65
CA ALA A 139 10.24 -1.23 -9.48
C ALA A 139 11.37 -2.08 -10.09
N ALA A 140 11.36 -3.40 -9.87
CA ALA A 140 12.35 -4.30 -10.44
C ALA A 140 12.26 -4.35 -11.98
N SER A 141 11.04 -4.45 -12.52
CA SER A 141 10.82 -4.44 -13.97
C SER A 141 11.28 -3.14 -14.59
N ALA A 142 10.96 -1.99 -13.98
CA ALA A 142 11.40 -0.69 -14.47
C ALA A 142 12.92 -0.53 -14.41
N GLY A 143 13.55 -0.93 -13.31
CA GLY A 143 15.01 -0.84 -13.15
C GLY A 143 15.76 -1.71 -14.14
N LEU A 144 15.38 -2.99 -14.27
CA LEU A 144 16.04 -3.92 -15.20
C LEU A 144 15.78 -3.54 -16.67
N ALA A 145 14.57 -3.08 -17.00
CA ALA A 145 14.28 -2.59 -18.35
C ALA A 145 15.10 -1.33 -18.70
N CYS A 146 15.29 -0.40 -17.77
CA CYS A 146 16.18 0.74 -17.98
C CYS A 146 17.62 0.28 -18.28
N VAL A 147 18.14 -0.68 -17.50
CA VAL A 147 19.49 -1.25 -17.74
C VAL A 147 19.57 -1.92 -19.10
N PHE A 148 18.58 -2.71 -19.47
CA PHE A 148 18.52 -3.37 -20.77
C PHE A 148 18.47 -2.35 -21.93
N LEU A 149 17.61 -1.32 -21.83
CA LEU A 149 17.51 -0.29 -22.87
C LEU A 149 18.80 0.54 -23.01
N ILE A 150 19.53 0.76 -21.91
CA ILE A 150 20.87 1.38 -21.98
C ILE A 150 21.86 0.46 -22.75
N ALA A 151 21.76 -0.85 -22.54
CA ALA A 151 22.63 -1.82 -23.21
C ALA A 151 22.31 -1.96 -24.72
N VAL A 152 21.03 -1.80 -25.10
CA VAL A 152 20.60 -1.79 -26.51
C VAL A 152 21.07 -0.52 -27.21
N ASP A 153 20.70 0.65 -26.68
CA ASP A 153 21.17 1.95 -27.17
C ASP A 153 21.12 2.94 -25.99
N TRP A 154 22.23 3.61 -25.73
CA TRP A 154 22.36 4.55 -24.62
C TRP A 154 21.35 5.71 -24.71
N ARG A 155 20.88 6.08 -25.92
CA ARG A 155 19.89 7.14 -26.14
C ARG A 155 18.50 6.68 -25.66
N LEU A 156 18.11 5.44 -25.96
CA LEU A 156 16.88 4.82 -25.46
C LEU A 156 16.90 4.75 -23.94
N GLY A 157 18.01 4.30 -23.38
CA GLY A 157 18.21 4.25 -21.94
C GLY A 157 18.08 5.61 -21.28
N LEU A 158 18.72 6.65 -21.84
CA LEU A 158 18.68 8.01 -21.29
C LEU A 158 17.24 8.58 -21.30
N VAL A 159 16.53 8.42 -22.41
CA VAL A 159 15.12 8.88 -22.50
C VAL A 159 14.24 8.10 -21.54
N THR A 160 14.43 6.78 -21.40
CA THR A 160 13.68 5.96 -20.44
C THR A 160 13.92 6.41 -18.99
N VAL A 161 15.17 6.69 -18.62
CA VAL A 161 15.51 7.24 -17.29
C VAL A 161 14.88 8.61 -17.09
N ALA A 162 14.91 9.48 -18.11
CA ALA A 162 14.27 10.78 -18.03
C ALA A 162 12.74 10.67 -17.86
N VAL A 163 12.09 9.79 -18.61
CA VAL A 163 10.66 9.49 -18.46
C VAL A 163 10.36 8.94 -17.05
N ALA A 164 11.15 7.99 -16.56
CA ALA A 164 11.01 7.45 -15.21
C ALA A 164 11.15 8.55 -14.13
N ALA A 165 12.10 9.48 -14.29
CA ALA A 165 12.27 10.62 -13.39
C ALA A 165 11.07 11.56 -13.43
N VAL A 166 10.50 11.85 -14.61
CA VAL A 166 9.29 12.65 -14.76
C VAL A 166 8.08 11.98 -14.08
N VAL A 167 7.90 10.69 -14.31
CA VAL A 167 6.82 9.88 -13.66
C VAL A 167 6.99 9.92 -12.13
N TRP A 168 8.19 9.71 -11.62
CA TRP A 168 8.50 9.76 -10.19
C TRP A 168 8.23 11.13 -9.57
N PHE A 169 8.66 12.20 -10.23
CA PHE A 169 8.39 13.56 -9.76
C PHE A 169 6.90 13.89 -9.77
N ALA A 170 6.20 13.53 -10.87
CA ALA A 170 4.76 13.71 -11.00
C ALA A 170 3.99 12.91 -9.91
N TYR A 171 4.38 11.65 -9.68
CA TYR A 171 3.82 10.81 -8.64
C TYR A 171 3.95 11.48 -7.26
N ASN A 172 5.15 11.88 -6.86
CA ASN A 172 5.37 12.50 -5.56
C ASN A 172 4.60 13.82 -5.39
N ARG A 173 4.49 14.63 -6.46
CA ARG A 173 3.74 15.89 -6.44
C ARG A 173 2.22 15.64 -6.31
N LEU A 174 1.69 14.71 -7.09
CA LEU A 174 0.25 14.40 -7.12
C LEU A 174 -0.18 13.68 -5.84
N MET A 175 0.64 12.79 -5.31
CA MET A 175 0.38 12.12 -4.03
C MET A 175 0.30 13.08 -2.84
N ARG A 176 1.00 14.21 -2.87
CA ARG A 176 0.82 15.24 -1.84
C ARG A 176 -0.59 15.82 -1.82
N GLN A 177 -1.22 15.99 -2.97
CA GLN A 177 -2.61 16.47 -3.06
C GLN A 177 -3.59 15.42 -2.55
N TYR A 178 -3.37 14.16 -2.90
CA TYR A 178 -4.18 13.05 -2.40
C TYR A 178 -4.13 12.94 -0.87
N ARG A 179 -2.95 13.03 -0.27
CA ARG A 179 -2.78 12.97 1.18
C ARG A 179 -3.56 14.05 1.94
N VAL A 180 -3.67 15.24 1.37
CA VAL A 180 -4.49 16.32 1.97
C VAL A 180 -5.97 15.94 1.94
N ALA A 181 -6.47 15.45 0.80
CA ALA A 181 -7.85 15.03 0.66
C ALA A 181 -8.19 13.82 1.58
N GLU A 182 -7.28 12.86 1.70
CA GLU A 182 -7.46 11.69 2.56
C GLU A 182 -7.49 12.05 4.06
N ARG A 183 -6.66 13.00 4.50
CA ARG A 183 -6.71 13.52 5.87
C ARG A 183 -8.05 14.18 6.18
N GLN A 184 -8.52 15.06 5.29
CA GLN A 184 -9.83 15.71 5.45
C GLN A 184 -10.98 14.70 5.50
N LYS A 185 -10.91 13.64 4.69
CA LYS A 185 -11.87 12.53 4.74
C LYS A 185 -11.80 11.80 6.09
N GLY A 186 -10.60 11.54 6.61
CA GLY A 186 -10.38 10.91 7.91
C GLY A 186 -11.04 11.71 9.04
N GLU A 187 -10.74 13.01 9.14
CA GLU A 187 -11.31 13.92 10.14
C GLU A 187 -12.85 13.94 10.08
N ARG A 188 -13.44 13.97 8.88
CA ARG A 188 -14.91 13.96 8.73
C ARG A 188 -15.52 12.60 9.05
N ASN A 189 -14.83 11.50 8.79
CA ASN A 189 -15.29 10.17 9.17
C ASN A 189 -15.31 10.01 10.71
N GLU A 190 -14.28 10.50 11.40
CA GLU A 190 -14.22 10.49 12.85
C GLU A 190 -15.35 11.31 13.48
N HIS A 191 -15.53 12.53 12.99
CA HIS A 191 -16.64 13.40 13.44
C HIS A 191 -18.01 12.76 13.19
N GLY A 192 -18.24 12.20 12.01
CA GLY A 192 -19.49 11.53 11.68
C GLY A 192 -19.74 10.28 12.52
N ALA A 193 -18.70 9.52 12.86
CA ALA A 193 -18.84 8.37 13.75
C ALA A 193 -19.23 8.78 15.18
N ALA A 194 -18.63 9.87 15.69
CA ALA A 194 -18.98 10.43 16.99
C ALA A 194 -20.43 10.88 17.06
N GLU A 195 -20.94 11.62 16.04
CA GLU A 195 -22.33 12.06 16.00
C GLU A 195 -23.32 10.90 15.91
N VAL A 196 -23.01 9.84 15.15
CA VAL A 196 -23.85 8.64 15.08
C VAL A 196 -23.91 7.95 16.44
N LEU A 197 -22.78 7.87 17.15
CA LEU A 197 -22.72 7.28 18.49
C LEU A 197 -23.52 8.09 19.50
N GLU A 198 -23.36 9.42 19.51
CA GLU A 198 -24.13 10.33 20.36
C GLU A 198 -25.64 10.19 20.10
N PHE A 199 -26.04 10.20 18.81
CA PHE A 199 -27.43 9.97 18.43
C PHE A 199 -27.97 8.63 18.95
N ALA A 200 -27.18 7.56 18.85
CA ALA A 200 -27.58 6.23 19.34
C ALA A 200 -27.78 6.23 20.87
N GLN A 201 -26.92 6.93 21.61
CA GLN A 201 -27.00 7.02 23.08
C GLN A 201 -28.22 7.81 23.54
N VAL A 202 -28.59 8.90 22.86
CA VAL A 202 -29.73 9.75 23.22
C VAL A 202 -31.03 9.34 22.50
N GLN A 203 -31.02 8.29 21.69
CA GLN A 203 -32.17 7.82 20.92
C GLN A 203 -33.44 7.61 21.75
N PRO A 204 -33.41 7.05 22.99
CA PRO A 204 -34.61 6.90 23.80
C PRO A 204 -35.29 8.25 24.09
N VAL A 205 -34.52 9.30 24.33
CA VAL A 205 -35.00 10.66 24.59
C VAL A 205 -35.53 11.30 23.31
N LEU A 206 -34.84 11.13 22.20
CA LEU A 206 -35.26 11.68 20.90
C LEU A 206 -36.54 11.06 20.37
N ARG A 207 -36.82 9.79 20.67
CA ARG A 207 -38.11 9.14 20.32
C ARG A 207 -39.30 9.80 20.99
N MET A 208 -39.13 10.39 22.17
CA MET A 208 -40.17 11.14 22.84
C MET A 208 -40.40 12.51 22.23
N ALA A 209 -39.41 13.08 21.52
CA ALA A 209 -39.49 14.38 20.87
C ALA A 209 -40.14 14.35 19.46
N GLY A 210 -40.48 13.15 18.95
CA GLY A 210 -41.18 12.95 17.68
C GLY A 210 -40.25 12.87 16.46
N PRO A 211 -40.79 12.52 15.28
CA PRO A 211 -40.07 12.51 14.01
C PRO A 211 -39.59 13.93 13.67
N ASP A 212 -38.49 14.05 12.95
CA ASP A 212 -37.77 15.29 12.61
C ASP A 212 -37.11 16.02 13.80
N SER A 213 -36.72 15.28 14.82
CA SER A 213 -35.90 15.81 15.91
C SER A 213 -34.60 16.48 15.42
N LEU A 214 -34.06 17.43 16.19
CA LEU A 214 -32.79 18.10 15.90
C LEU A 214 -31.63 17.08 15.74
N GLY A 215 -31.64 16.02 16.55
CA GLY A 215 -30.66 14.95 16.48
C GLY A 215 -30.67 14.17 15.15
N GLU A 216 -31.85 13.85 14.62
CA GLU A 216 -31.98 13.17 13.33
C GLU A 216 -31.48 14.05 12.18
N ARG A 217 -31.74 15.35 12.24
CA ARG A 217 -31.24 16.31 11.24
C ARG A 217 -29.71 16.47 11.30
N ALA A 218 -29.09 16.47 12.48
CA ALA A 218 -27.66 16.53 12.68
C ALA A 218 -26.98 15.30 12.08
N VAL A 219 -27.44 14.10 12.41
CA VAL A 219 -26.89 12.84 11.86
C VAL A 219 -27.04 12.77 10.33
N ARG A 220 -28.18 13.19 9.78
CA ARG A 220 -28.35 13.23 8.32
C ARG A 220 -27.43 14.25 7.65
N ALA A 221 -27.11 15.36 8.31
CA ALA A 221 -26.15 16.35 7.83
C ALA A 221 -24.73 15.79 7.84
N SER A 222 -24.31 15.16 8.92
CA SER A 222 -23.00 14.52 9.07
C SER A 222 -22.78 13.41 8.05
N ILE A 223 -23.75 12.53 7.84
CA ILE A 223 -23.69 11.49 6.80
C ILE A 223 -23.49 12.12 5.40
N ARG A 224 -24.19 13.23 5.11
CA ARG A 224 -24.02 13.94 3.82
C ARG A 224 -22.62 14.56 3.68
N GLU A 225 -22.09 15.15 4.75
CA GLU A 225 -20.72 15.67 4.76
C GLU A 225 -19.68 14.58 4.56
N GLN A 226 -19.83 13.45 5.27
CA GLN A 226 -18.98 12.29 5.11
C GLN A 226 -19.01 11.76 3.67
N LEU A 227 -20.21 11.60 3.09
CA LEU A 227 -20.37 11.18 1.70
C LEU A 227 -19.72 12.17 0.72
N SER A 228 -19.90 13.47 0.94
CA SER A 228 -19.28 14.51 0.09
C SER A 228 -17.77 14.49 0.17
N ALA A 229 -17.18 14.30 1.35
CA ALA A 229 -15.74 14.16 1.56
C ALA A 229 -15.20 12.90 0.87
N GLN A 230 -15.92 11.77 0.98
CA GLN A 230 -15.55 10.53 0.29
C GLN A 230 -15.58 10.70 -1.23
N GLN A 231 -16.63 11.31 -1.78
CA GLN A 231 -16.72 11.59 -3.22
C GLN A 231 -15.62 12.55 -3.69
N HIS A 232 -15.27 13.54 -2.88
CA HIS A 232 -14.17 14.46 -3.21
C HIS A 232 -12.82 13.74 -3.26
N THR A 233 -12.53 12.91 -2.26
CA THR A 233 -11.30 12.10 -2.23
C THR A 233 -11.23 11.13 -3.39
N GLN A 234 -12.34 10.43 -3.69
CA GLN A 234 -12.41 9.52 -4.82
C GLN A 234 -12.16 10.23 -6.16
N LYS A 235 -12.84 11.36 -6.42
CA LYS A 235 -12.62 12.16 -7.64
C LYS A 235 -11.18 12.67 -7.73
N THR A 236 -10.59 13.08 -6.61
CA THR A 236 -9.19 13.50 -6.56
C THR A 236 -8.26 12.35 -6.92
N GLY A 237 -8.49 11.16 -6.37
CA GLY A 237 -7.74 9.94 -6.70
C GLY A 237 -7.87 9.57 -8.19
N GLU A 238 -9.09 9.54 -8.72
CA GLU A 238 -9.34 9.24 -10.15
C GLU A 238 -8.64 10.24 -11.07
N MET A 239 -8.66 11.54 -10.75
CA MET A 239 -7.94 12.56 -11.53
C MET A 239 -6.43 12.39 -11.46
N ILE A 240 -5.89 12.02 -10.30
CA ILE A 240 -4.46 11.74 -10.13
C ILE A 240 -4.05 10.52 -10.95
N MET A 241 -4.83 9.43 -10.86
CA MET A 241 -4.60 8.22 -11.65
C MET A 241 -4.65 8.51 -13.15
N GLY A 242 -5.64 9.27 -13.61
CA GLY A 242 -5.75 9.68 -15.01
C GLY A 242 -4.55 10.51 -15.49
N ARG A 243 -4.09 11.46 -14.66
CA ARG A 243 -2.89 12.27 -15.00
C ARG A 243 -1.62 11.44 -15.03
N LEU A 244 -1.43 10.53 -14.08
CA LEU A 244 -0.27 9.63 -14.07
C LEU A 244 -0.30 8.66 -15.25
N ALA A 245 -1.46 8.09 -15.57
CA ALA A 245 -1.64 7.26 -16.74
C ALA A 245 -1.29 8.02 -18.03
N LEU A 246 -1.75 9.27 -18.17
CA LEU A 246 -1.41 10.13 -19.30
C LEU A 246 0.10 10.37 -19.41
N ILE A 247 0.78 10.69 -18.29
CA ILE A 247 2.23 10.93 -18.27
C ILE A 247 2.98 9.66 -18.68
N ILE A 248 2.59 8.49 -18.17
CA ILE A 248 3.20 7.20 -18.54
C ILE A 248 2.96 6.92 -20.04
N MET A 249 1.74 7.12 -20.53
CA MET A 249 1.40 6.91 -21.94
C MET A 249 2.18 7.83 -22.88
N VAL A 250 2.30 9.12 -22.53
CA VAL A 250 3.12 10.07 -23.30
C VAL A 250 4.59 9.65 -23.26
N GLY A 251 5.09 9.25 -22.07
CA GLY A 251 6.45 8.73 -21.95
C GLY A 251 6.72 7.50 -22.83
N THR A 252 5.77 6.55 -22.86
CA THR A 252 5.82 5.39 -23.76
C THR A 252 5.93 5.82 -25.21
N VAL A 253 5.04 6.72 -25.66
CA VAL A 253 5.05 7.23 -27.04
C VAL A 253 6.37 7.94 -27.39
N VAL A 254 6.97 8.68 -26.46
CA VAL A 254 8.26 9.35 -26.66
C VAL A 254 9.39 8.32 -26.85
N ILE A 255 9.41 7.24 -26.04
CA ILE A 255 10.41 6.17 -26.17
C ILE A 255 10.22 5.43 -27.50
N ASP A 256 8.98 5.08 -27.87
CA ASP A 256 8.68 4.38 -29.11
C ASP A 256 8.96 5.24 -30.35
N ALA A 257 8.68 6.56 -30.28
CA ALA A 257 9.04 7.50 -31.35
C ALA A 257 10.57 7.59 -31.54
N LEU A 258 11.34 7.64 -30.45
CA LEU A 258 12.79 7.60 -30.52
C LEU A 258 13.29 6.27 -31.12
N ALA A 259 12.74 5.13 -30.69
CA ALA A 259 13.07 3.82 -31.26
C ALA A 259 12.79 3.77 -32.76
N THR A 260 11.65 4.36 -33.19
CA THR A 260 11.30 4.49 -34.61
C THR A 260 12.32 5.33 -35.40
N VAL A 261 12.75 6.47 -34.85
CA VAL A 261 13.78 7.31 -35.47
C VAL A 261 15.10 6.56 -35.58
N LEU A 262 15.50 5.79 -34.56
CA LEU A 262 16.72 4.98 -34.61
C LEU A 262 16.65 3.88 -35.67
N LEU A 263 15.47 3.22 -35.81
CA LEU A 263 15.23 2.24 -36.87
C LEU A 263 15.35 2.87 -38.27
N LEU A 264 14.70 4.01 -38.52
CA LEU A 264 14.73 4.70 -39.81
C LEU A 264 16.14 5.16 -40.23
N ASN A 265 17.01 5.43 -39.25
CA ASN A 265 18.39 5.78 -39.48
C ASN A 265 19.34 4.56 -39.52
N HIS A 266 18.80 3.33 -39.52
CA HIS A 266 19.55 2.08 -39.52
C HIS A 266 20.51 1.92 -38.31
N TRP A 267 20.20 2.59 -37.19
CA TRP A 267 20.96 2.45 -35.93
C TRP A 267 20.37 1.35 -35.02
N LEU A 268 19.17 0.89 -35.34
CA LEU A 268 18.48 -0.20 -34.66
C LEU A 268 17.98 -1.21 -35.70
N GLU A 269 18.10 -2.49 -35.41
CA GLU A 269 17.54 -3.55 -36.25
C GLU A 269 16.04 -3.70 -36.03
N ALA A 270 15.33 -4.25 -37.03
CA ALA A 270 13.87 -4.39 -36.97
C ALA A 270 13.41 -5.31 -35.83
N GLY A 271 14.16 -6.38 -35.56
CA GLY A 271 13.88 -7.30 -34.47
C GLY A 271 14.00 -6.62 -33.10
N THR A 272 15.11 -5.92 -32.86
CA THR A 272 15.36 -5.13 -31.63
C THR A 272 14.27 -4.08 -31.44
N TYR A 273 13.86 -3.38 -32.51
CA TYR A 273 12.79 -2.38 -32.47
C TYR A 273 11.47 -2.99 -31.96
N ILE A 274 11.05 -4.16 -32.50
CA ILE A 274 9.84 -4.85 -32.05
C ILE A 274 9.96 -5.26 -30.58
N GLY A 275 11.10 -5.81 -30.19
CA GLY A 275 11.39 -6.17 -28.80
C GLY A 275 11.27 -4.98 -27.84
N VAL A 276 11.83 -3.82 -28.22
CA VAL A 276 11.76 -2.57 -27.44
C VAL A 276 10.32 -2.08 -27.28
N ILE A 277 9.53 -2.01 -28.36
CA ILE A 277 8.13 -1.57 -28.30
C ILE A 277 7.32 -2.46 -27.33
N VAL A 278 7.43 -3.78 -27.48
CA VAL A 278 6.70 -4.74 -26.61
C VAL A 278 7.15 -4.60 -25.17
N LEU A 279 8.46 -4.48 -24.91
CA LEU A 279 8.99 -4.29 -23.56
C LEU A 279 8.48 -3.00 -22.92
N VAL A 280 8.53 -1.88 -23.63
CA VAL A 280 8.11 -0.55 -23.13
C VAL A 280 6.58 -0.55 -22.86
N PHE A 281 5.79 -1.16 -23.73
CA PHE A 281 4.35 -1.29 -23.52
C PHE A 281 4.00 -2.12 -22.27
N ILE A 282 4.67 -3.27 -22.08
CA ILE A 282 4.45 -4.11 -20.89
C ILE A 282 4.92 -3.36 -19.64
N LEU A 283 6.07 -2.67 -19.72
CA LEU A 283 6.59 -1.86 -18.63
C LEU A 283 5.62 -0.75 -18.21
N ALA A 284 5.02 -0.06 -19.17
CA ALA A 284 3.98 0.94 -18.90
C ALA A 284 2.80 0.33 -18.16
N ARG A 285 2.32 -0.85 -18.56
CA ARG A 285 1.25 -1.58 -17.86
C ARG A 285 1.62 -1.94 -16.42
N VAL A 286 2.82 -2.47 -16.22
CA VAL A 286 3.32 -2.84 -14.89
C VAL A 286 3.47 -1.60 -14.00
N ALA A 287 3.98 -0.49 -14.55
CA ALA A 287 4.06 0.78 -13.83
C ALA A 287 2.67 1.30 -13.40
N MET A 288 1.70 1.26 -14.31
CA MET A 288 0.32 1.69 -14.01
C MET A 288 -0.34 0.83 -12.92
N SER A 289 -0.10 -0.48 -12.91
CA SER A 289 -0.67 -1.39 -11.89
C SER A 289 -0.12 -1.14 -10.49
N GLY A 290 1.09 -0.61 -10.35
CA GLY A 290 1.72 -0.32 -9.04
C GLY A 290 1.24 0.98 -8.36
N ILE A 291 0.71 1.93 -9.13
CA ILE A 291 0.34 3.27 -8.62
C ILE A 291 -0.68 3.23 -7.48
N PRO A 292 -1.80 2.48 -7.55
CA PRO A 292 -2.83 2.47 -6.50
C PRO A 292 -2.32 1.98 -5.14
N TYR A 293 -1.30 1.15 -5.14
CA TYR A 293 -0.77 0.54 -3.91
C TYR A 293 0.09 1.48 -3.06
N GLY A 294 0.61 2.56 -3.64
CA GLY A 294 1.36 3.56 -2.90
C GLY A 294 0.53 4.28 -1.83
N GLU A 295 -0.73 4.57 -2.13
CA GLU A 295 -1.68 5.19 -1.19
C GLU A 295 -2.00 4.25 -0.02
N GLY A 296 -2.32 3.01 -0.34
CA GLY A 296 -2.62 1.99 0.66
C GLY A 296 -1.43 1.71 1.59
N LEU A 297 -0.21 1.74 1.06
CA LEU A 297 0.99 1.56 1.87
C LEU A 297 1.19 2.70 2.89
N GLU A 298 0.89 3.94 2.50
CA GLU A 298 0.95 5.10 3.41
C GLU A 298 -0.15 5.02 4.47
N SER A 299 -1.36 4.64 4.09
CA SER A 299 -2.47 4.42 5.03
C SER A 299 -2.14 3.31 6.05
N ALA A 300 -1.61 2.19 5.58
CA ALA A 300 -1.17 1.09 6.46
C ALA A 300 -0.05 1.53 7.42
N ARG A 301 0.88 2.37 6.96
CA ARG A 301 1.93 2.93 7.82
C ARG A 301 1.35 3.83 8.90
N ASN A 302 0.44 4.74 8.55
CA ASN A 302 -0.21 5.63 9.52
C ASN A 302 -0.97 4.83 10.58
N THR A 303 -1.69 3.80 10.17
CA THR A 303 -2.40 2.91 11.11
C THR A 303 -1.45 2.18 12.05
N LEU A 304 -0.30 1.68 11.55
CA LEU A 304 0.72 1.05 12.40
C LEU A 304 1.36 2.05 13.38
N ASP A 305 1.55 3.29 12.96
CA ASP A 305 2.06 4.36 13.82
C ASP A 305 1.04 4.70 14.94
N GLU A 306 -0.27 4.65 14.65
CA GLU A 306 -1.32 4.80 15.67
C GLU A 306 -1.40 3.61 16.62
N ILE A 307 -1.32 2.38 16.09
CA ILE A 307 -1.20 1.18 16.94
C ILE A 307 -0.02 1.32 17.90
N GLN A 308 1.12 1.79 17.39
CA GLN A 308 2.32 1.95 18.22
C GLN A 308 2.11 3.02 19.31
N LYS A 309 1.43 4.13 19.04
CA LYS A 309 1.08 5.13 20.05
C LYS A 309 0.22 4.55 21.18
N ILE A 310 -0.75 3.67 20.84
CA ILE A 310 -1.56 2.98 21.85
C ILE A 310 -0.69 2.06 22.70
N LEU A 311 0.19 1.29 22.08
CA LEU A 311 1.09 0.36 22.78
C LEU A 311 2.14 1.07 23.65
N ASP A 312 2.57 2.26 23.28
CA ASP A 312 3.56 3.08 23.99
C ASP A 312 2.90 4.00 25.04
N ALA A 313 1.56 4.05 25.10
CA ALA A 313 0.85 4.88 26.08
C ALA A 313 1.23 4.49 27.52
N ARG A 314 1.31 5.48 28.41
CA ARG A 314 1.69 5.26 29.80
C ARG A 314 0.63 4.48 30.55
N VAL A 315 1.02 3.38 31.16
CA VAL A 315 0.18 2.61 32.09
C VAL A 315 0.29 3.17 33.51
N LEU A 316 -0.72 2.91 34.31
CA LEU A 316 -0.64 3.20 35.76
C LEU A 316 0.44 2.29 36.38
N PRO A 317 1.34 2.85 37.20
CA PRO A 317 2.31 2.03 37.89
C PRO A 317 1.60 1.11 38.89
N GLU A 318 1.81 -0.19 38.76
CA GLU A 318 1.35 -1.15 39.74
C GLU A 318 2.28 -1.12 40.95
N PRO A 319 1.73 -1.14 42.18
CA PRO A 319 2.57 -1.24 43.39
C PRO A 319 3.28 -2.59 43.41
N ALA A 320 4.57 -2.57 43.78
CA ALA A 320 5.40 -3.77 43.85
C ALA A 320 4.85 -4.84 44.83
N VAL A 321 4.03 -4.42 45.79
CA VAL A 321 3.32 -5.29 46.75
C VAL A 321 1.84 -4.90 46.72
N PRO A 322 0.93 -5.79 46.36
CA PRO A 322 -0.51 -5.50 46.41
C PRO A 322 -0.91 -5.23 47.86
N ALA A 323 -1.44 -4.04 48.16
CA ALA A 323 -2.02 -3.76 49.47
C ALA A 323 -3.38 -4.47 49.56
N ALA A 324 -3.54 -5.38 50.49
CA ALA A 324 -4.84 -5.92 50.84
C ALA A 324 -5.53 -4.89 51.76
N PRO A 325 -6.68 -4.30 51.33
CA PRO A 325 -7.40 -3.36 52.19
C PRO A 325 -7.90 -4.09 53.47
N ARG A 326 -7.70 -3.46 54.60
CA ARG A 326 -8.15 -4.01 55.88
C ARG A 326 -9.66 -3.84 56.07
N ASP A 327 -10.23 -2.85 55.45
CA ASP A 327 -11.65 -2.57 55.37
C ASP A 327 -12.01 -1.95 54.01
N TYR A 328 -13.26 -1.69 53.74
CA TYR A 328 -13.77 -1.07 52.49
C TYR A 328 -14.08 0.43 52.68
N GLY A 329 -13.59 1.03 53.77
CA GLY A 329 -13.70 2.47 54.00
C GLY A 329 -12.84 3.26 53.03
N ILE A 330 -13.38 4.31 52.43
CA ILE A 330 -12.68 5.26 51.57
C ILE A 330 -12.53 6.56 52.34
N GLU A 331 -11.30 6.94 52.66
CA GLU A 331 -10.95 8.19 53.29
C GLU A 331 -10.26 9.12 52.31
N PHE A 332 -10.76 10.33 52.16
CA PHE A 332 -10.17 11.38 51.32
C PHE A 332 -9.34 12.30 52.25
N ASP A 333 -8.01 12.19 52.19
CA ASP A 333 -7.11 13.06 52.92
C ASP A 333 -6.37 13.98 51.94
N GLY A 334 -6.60 15.29 52.06
CA GLY A 334 -5.89 16.30 51.29
C GLY A 334 -6.11 16.29 49.78
N VAL A 335 -7.25 15.75 49.32
CA VAL A 335 -7.61 15.72 47.88
C VAL A 335 -8.22 17.08 47.53
N GLY A 336 -7.47 17.89 46.76
CA GLY A 336 -7.90 19.19 46.21
C GLY A 336 -8.29 19.11 44.76
#